data_f3817f7b04b71f25c5432f11dbeeb1ad
#
_entry.id   f3817f7b04b71f25c5432f11dbeeb1ad
#
_cell.length_a   1.000
_cell.length_b   1.000
_cell.length_c   1.000
_cell.angle_alpha   90.00
_cell.angle_beta   90.00
_cell.angle_gamma   90.00
#
_symmetry.space_group_name_H-M   'P 1'
#
loop_
_entity.id
_entity.type
_entity.pdbx_description
1 polymer ?
#
loop_
_entity_poly.entity_id
_entity_poly.type
_entity_poly.pdbx_seq_one_letter_code
_entity_poly.pdbx_strand_id
1 'polypeptide(L)'
;LKFLFFFLSILFFNAFVAQTWQQISDFPADERDDGTTFTIGNSAYCGTGYTPWWSTCSDFYSFNMNSETWSTIATLPSGKERQYATGFSYSTVGYILGGINGSNYLNDLWQYNSITNTWIEKTNAPFIGRSGTVNFVINNIAYIIGGRTAINIATNEVWAYDLVNETWTQKNNLPFGCRWRASATTINNKGYILFGRDENNRYCNELFKYDPQLDSWSQISTFPSIGRTYSSIVSLEGELIVTAGMDTLGNYYNDMWQFQPSNLSWNELNSLPSNGRKGGMYFNNNSTLFYTTGITQNNIRLKETWKCYNPASLNEISNPFNVRLYPNPASENIAIEIQNFNQEKNAHYQLINNIGQEILSEDVYQESTQINISSLTKGIYFINYSSSSYFKTIKFIKI
;
A
#
# COMPACT_ATOMS: atom_id res chain seq x y z
N LEU A 1 15.49 -6.62 63.09
CA LEU A 1 14.38 -6.55 62.10
C LEU A 1 15.00 -6.50 60.71
N LYS A 2 14.98 -7.64 59.98
CA LYS A 2 15.40 -7.69 58.55
C LYS A 2 14.17 -7.41 57.69
N PHE A 3 14.18 -6.30 56.97
CA PHE A 3 13.19 -6.00 55.91
C PHE A 3 13.57 -6.75 54.64
N LEU A 4 12.71 -7.67 54.24
CA LEU A 4 12.81 -8.37 52.93
C LEU A 4 12.06 -7.51 51.90
N PHE A 5 12.81 -6.90 50.98
CA PHE A 5 12.20 -6.25 49.82
C PHE A 5 11.88 -7.31 48.76
N PHE A 6 10.60 -7.56 48.52
CA PHE A 6 10.13 -8.31 47.36
C PHE A 6 10.11 -7.35 46.14
N PHE A 7 11.04 -7.57 45.21
CA PHE A 7 10.94 -6.99 43.87
C PHE A 7 9.90 -7.79 43.09
N LEU A 8 8.72 -7.20 42.91
CA LEU A 8 7.70 -7.71 41.99
C LEU A 8 8.10 -7.27 40.57
N SER A 9 8.78 -8.15 39.83
CA SER A 9 9.01 -7.93 38.41
C SER A 9 7.67 -8.07 37.66
N ILE A 10 7.08 -6.94 37.26
CA ILE A 10 5.94 -6.92 36.36
C ILE A 10 6.49 -7.28 34.97
N LEU A 11 6.33 -8.53 34.58
CA LEU A 11 6.51 -8.98 33.20
C LEU A 11 5.38 -8.36 32.36
N PHE A 12 5.67 -7.30 31.62
CA PHE A 12 4.82 -6.86 30.54
C PHE A 12 4.84 -7.92 29.44
N PHE A 13 3.86 -8.79 29.44
CA PHE A 13 3.52 -9.58 28.27
C PHE A 13 2.99 -8.59 27.22
N ASN A 14 3.83 -8.17 26.29
CA ASN A 14 3.32 -7.64 25.02
C ASN A 14 2.59 -8.80 24.34
N ALA A 15 1.28 -8.80 24.41
CA ALA A 15 0.46 -9.68 23.60
C ALA A 15 0.71 -9.26 22.14
N PHE A 16 1.54 -10.00 21.42
CA PHE A 16 1.63 -9.90 19.98
C PHE A 16 0.24 -10.27 19.43
N VAL A 17 -0.47 -9.29 18.98
CA VAL A 17 -1.73 -9.54 18.27
C VAL A 17 -1.36 -10.12 16.91
N ALA A 18 -1.69 -11.38 16.71
CA ALA A 18 -1.37 -12.10 15.49
C ALA A 18 -2.08 -11.47 14.29
N GLN A 19 -1.30 -11.09 13.29
CA GLN A 19 -1.86 -10.62 12.02
C GLN A 19 -2.76 -11.70 11.41
N THR A 20 -3.86 -11.26 10.85
CA THR A 20 -4.86 -12.12 10.26
C THR A 20 -4.87 -11.98 8.74
N TRP A 21 -4.74 -13.10 8.04
CA TRP A 21 -4.95 -13.19 6.61
C TRP A 21 -6.40 -13.59 6.31
N GLN A 22 -6.98 -12.96 5.31
CA GLN A 22 -8.30 -13.30 4.79
C GLN A 22 -8.28 -13.26 3.27
N GLN A 23 -8.79 -14.32 2.64
CA GLN A 23 -9.07 -14.30 1.21
C GLN A 23 -10.33 -13.48 0.94
N ILE A 24 -10.26 -12.65 -0.09
CA ILE A 24 -11.35 -11.77 -0.54
C ILE A 24 -11.62 -12.01 -2.02
N SER A 25 -12.38 -11.12 -2.68
CA SER A 25 -12.73 -11.26 -4.10
C SER A 25 -11.50 -11.38 -4.98
N ASP A 26 -11.45 -12.40 -5.81
CA ASP A 26 -10.38 -12.65 -6.76
C ASP A 26 -10.16 -11.48 -7.73
N PHE A 27 -8.96 -11.36 -8.27
CA PHE A 27 -8.66 -10.48 -9.39
C PHE A 27 -9.60 -10.80 -10.57
N PRO A 28 -10.27 -9.80 -11.19
CA PRO A 28 -11.44 -10.05 -12.04
C PRO A 28 -11.12 -10.50 -13.48
N ALA A 29 -9.86 -10.72 -13.80
CA ALA A 29 -9.42 -11.20 -15.12
C ALA A 29 -8.71 -12.55 -15.04
N ASP A 30 -8.05 -12.95 -16.13
CA ASP A 30 -7.23 -14.16 -16.20
C ASP A 30 -6.11 -14.12 -15.14
N GLU A 31 -5.76 -15.30 -14.64
CA GLU A 31 -4.61 -15.52 -13.77
C GLU A 31 -3.35 -14.93 -14.42
N ARG A 32 -2.50 -14.27 -13.62
CA ARG A 32 -1.30 -13.62 -14.17
C ARG A 32 -0.20 -13.45 -13.14
N ASP A 33 1.00 -13.24 -13.64
CA ASP A 33 2.15 -12.77 -12.89
C ASP A 33 2.76 -11.52 -13.54
N ASP A 34 3.70 -10.88 -12.86
CA ASP A 34 4.52 -9.79 -13.38
C ASP A 34 3.72 -8.54 -13.85
N GLY A 35 2.54 -8.37 -13.25
CA GLY A 35 1.70 -7.19 -13.44
C GLY A 35 2.24 -5.96 -12.71
N THR A 36 1.61 -4.84 -12.97
CA THR A 36 1.97 -3.53 -12.43
C THR A 36 0.87 -2.99 -11.52
N THR A 37 1.27 -2.30 -10.45
CA THR A 37 0.34 -1.71 -9.48
C THR A 37 0.75 -0.28 -9.13
N PHE A 38 -0.25 0.58 -8.94
CA PHE A 38 -0.13 1.88 -8.28
C PHE A 38 -1.40 2.18 -7.48
N THR A 39 -1.33 3.10 -6.51
CA THR A 39 -2.47 3.46 -5.66
C THR A 39 -2.79 4.95 -5.76
N ILE A 40 -4.07 5.30 -5.82
CA ILE A 40 -4.56 6.69 -5.75
C ILE A 40 -5.64 6.74 -4.67
N GLY A 41 -5.40 7.46 -3.59
CA GLY A 41 -6.29 7.48 -2.43
C GLY A 41 -6.53 6.06 -1.88
N ASN A 42 -7.78 5.67 -1.73
CA ASN A 42 -8.19 4.34 -1.25
C ASN A 42 -8.42 3.32 -2.37
N SER A 43 -7.89 3.56 -3.56
CA SER A 43 -8.02 2.63 -4.69
C SER A 43 -6.65 2.19 -5.19
N ALA A 44 -6.47 0.88 -5.35
CA ALA A 44 -5.34 0.30 -6.06
C ALA A 44 -5.73 0.07 -7.52
N TYR A 45 -4.77 0.22 -8.41
CA TYR A 45 -4.91 0.04 -9.85
C TYR A 45 -3.93 -1.04 -10.27
N CYS A 46 -4.46 -2.15 -10.77
CA CYS A 46 -3.71 -3.36 -11.07
C CYS A 46 -3.92 -3.75 -12.54
N GLY A 47 -2.87 -4.03 -13.26
CA GLY A 47 -2.99 -4.40 -14.67
C GLY A 47 -1.69 -4.88 -15.28
N THR A 48 -1.70 -5.05 -16.60
CA THR A 48 -0.59 -5.64 -17.36
C THR A 48 -0.23 -7.05 -16.87
N GLY A 49 0.98 -7.53 -17.17
CA GLY A 49 1.45 -8.84 -16.71
C GLY A 49 1.41 -9.90 -17.78
N TYR A 50 1.60 -11.15 -17.38
CA TYR A 50 1.72 -12.31 -18.25
C TYR A 50 0.74 -13.41 -17.86
N THR A 51 -0.06 -13.86 -18.81
CA THR A 51 -1.16 -14.83 -18.59
C THR A 51 -0.74 -16.29 -18.82
N PRO A 52 -1.58 -17.29 -18.44
CA PRO A 52 -1.35 -18.69 -18.80
C PRO A 52 -1.29 -18.96 -20.30
N TRP A 53 -1.84 -18.05 -21.10
CA TRP A 53 -1.83 -18.13 -22.57
C TRP A 53 -0.52 -17.64 -23.21
N TRP A 54 0.53 -17.41 -22.39
CA TRP A 54 1.84 -16.94 -22.82
C TRP A 54 1.79 -15.58 -23.53
N SER A 55 0.90 -14.70 -23.10
CA SER A 55 0.71 -13.37 -23.65
C SER A 55 0.78 -12.28 -22.59
N THR A 56 1.32 -11.13 -22.98
CA THR A 56 1.29 -9.91 -22.18
C THR A 56 -0.08 -9.24 -22.29
N CYS A 57 -0.48 -8.49 -21.28
CA CYS A 57 -1.78 -7.81 -21.17
C CYS A 57 -1.63 -6.30 -21.17
N SER A 58 -2.74 -5.62 -21.52
CA SER A 58 -2.90 -4.15 -21.44
C SER A 58 -4.07 -3.72 -20.56
N ASP A 59 -4.86 -4.67 -20.08
CA ASP A 59 -6.05 -4.44 -19.24
C ASP A 59 -5.67 -3.95 -17.84
N PHE A 60 -6.54 -3.11 -17.27
CA PHE A 60 -6.42 -2.58 -15.92
C PHE A 60 -7.74 -2.64 -15.16
N TYR A 61 -7.62 -2.80 -13.87
CA TYR A 61 -8.73 -2.86 -12.92
C TYR A 61 -8.40 -2.01 -11.70
N SER A 62 -9.41 -1.37 -11.14
CA SER A 62 -9.30 -0.68 -9.86
C SER A 62 -9.89 -1.54 -8.75
N PHE A 63 -9.25 -1.55 -7.60
CA PHE A 63 -9.72 -2.19 -6.38
C PHE A 63 -9.96 -1.11 -5.32
N ASN A 64 -11.18 -0.98 -4.86
CA ASN A 64 -11.51 -0.10 -3.74
C ASN A 64 -11.18 -0.82 -2.43
N MET A 65 -10.17 -0.33 -1.70
CA MET A 65 -9.67 -0.97 -0.48
C MET A 65 -10.63 -0.87 0.72
N ASN A 66 -11.64 0.00 0.66
CA ASN A 66 -12.65 0.11 1.72
C ASN A 66 -13.83 -0.85 1.49
N SER A 67 -14.37 -0.91 0.27
CA SER A 67 -15.47 -1.81 -0.08
C SER A 67 -15.01 -3.19 -0.52
N GLU A 68 -13.70 -3.39 -0.74
CA GLU A 68 -13.07 -4.63 -1.19
C GLU A 68 -13.66 -5.15 -2.52
N THR A 69 -13.93 -4.21 -3.44
CA THR A 69 -14.55 -4.51 -4.74
C THR A 69 -13.67 -4.09 -5.91
N TRP A 70 -13.68 -4.94 -6.95
CA TRP A 70 -13.01 -4.68 -8.21
C TRP A 70 -13.94 -3.98 -9.20
N SER A 71 -13.37 -3.13 -10.04
CA SER A 71 -14.04 -2.46 -11.17
C SER A 71 -13.12 -2.41 -12.38
N THR A 72 -13.70 -2.56 -13.57
CA THR A 72 -12.97 -2.40 -14.83
C THR A 72 -12.71 -0.91 -15.09
N ILE A 73 -11.52 -0.59 -15.57
CA ILE A 73 -11.14 0.76 -16.00
C ILE A 73 -10.61 0.73 -17.43
N ALA A 74 -10.25 1.90 -17.99
CA ALA A 74 -9.67 1.99 -19.32
C ALA A 74 -8.40 1.14 -19.43
N THR A 75 -8.28 0.39 -20.51
CA THR A 75 -7.07 -0.37 -20.86
C THR A 75 -6.01 0.55 -21.46
N LEU A 76 -4.74 0.13 -21.41
CA LEU A 76 -3.72 0.77 -22.24
C LEU A 76 -4.08 0.62 -23.73
N PRO A 77 -3.66 1.57 -24.58
CA PRO A 77 -3.86 1.45 -26.02
C PRO A 77 -3.31 0.14 -26.60
N SER A 78 -3.92 -0.32 -27.68
CA SER A 78 -3.48 -1.51 -28.42
C SER A 78 -2.00 -1.41 -28.81
N GLY A 79 -1.26 -2.52 -28.67
CA GLY A 79 0.19 -2.58 -28.92
C GLY A 79 1.06 -2.13 -27.74
N LYS A 80 0.43 -1.81 -26.60
CA LYS A 80 1.12 -1.38 -25.36
C LYS A 80 1.05 -2.43 -24.25
N GLU A 81 0.70 -3.67 -24.58
CA GLU A 81 0.75 -4.83 -23.71
C GLU A 81 2.17 -5.02 -23.16
N ARG A 82 2.29 -5.38 -21.87
CA ARG A 82 3.61 -5.53 -21.23
C ARG A 82 3.58 -6.33 -19.95
N GLN A 83 4.76 -6.74 -19.51
CA GLN A 83 5.04 -7.26 -18.17
C GLN A 83 6.24 -6.51 -17.56
N TYR A 84 6.43 -6.61 -16.25
CA TYR A 84 7.56 -6.00 -15.54
C TYR A 84 7.68 -4.47 -15.67
N ALA A 85 6.60 -3.79 -15.98
CA ALA A 85 6.57 -2.33 -15.88
C ALA A 85 6.57 -1.92 -14.40
N THR A 86 7.03 -0.70 -14.13
CA THR A 86 6.93 -0.14 -12.79
C THR A 86 5.78 0.88 -12.71
N GLY A 87 5.00 0.83 -11.62
CA GLY A 87 3.85 1.70 -11.38
C GLY A 87 4.11 2.64 -10.22
N PHE A 88 3.66 3.87 -10.32
CA PHE A 88 3.69 4.88 -9.27
C PHE A 88 2.56 5.89 -9.45
N SER A 89 2.34 6.74 -8.46
CA SER A 89 1.23 7.71 -8.51
C SER A 89 1.58 9.02 -7.82
N TYR A 90 0.84 10.06 -8.18
CA TYR A 90 0.89 11.35 -7.53
C TYR A 90 -0.48 12.04 -7.65
N SER A 91 -1.01 12.54 -6.53
CA SER A 91 -2.34 13.16 -6.51
C SER A 91 -3.43 12.22 -7.06
N THR A 92 -4.12 12.62 -8.12
CA THR A 92 -5.22 11.87 -8.76
C THR A 92 -4.77 11.11 -10.01
N VAL A 93 -3.47 11.03 -10.30
CA VAL A 93 -2.93 10.38 -11.48
C VAL A 93 -1.99 9.23 -11.13
N GLY A 94 -2.08 8.17 -11.90
CA GLY A 94 -1.16 7.03 -11.85
C GLY A 94 -0.24 7.02 -13.06
N TYR A 95 0.89 6.34 -12.94
CA TYR A 95 1.87 6.20 -14.01
C TYR A 95 2.31 4.75 -14.14
N ILE A 96 2.62 4.35 -15.37
CA ILE A 96 3.38 3.14 -15.65
C ILE A 96 4.55 3.49 -16.55
N LEU A 97 5.69 2.85 -16.30
CA LEU A 97 6.93 3.11 -17.00
C LEU A 97 7.60 1.81 -17.42
N GLY A 98 8.04 1.76 -18.68
CA GLY A 98 8.88 0.72 -19.18
C GLY A 98 8.23 -0.67 -19.17
N GLY A 99 9.01 -1.69 -18.79
CA GLY A 99 8.60 -3.08 -18.90
C GLY A 99 9.13 -3.74 -20.16
N ILE A 100 8.55 -4.88 -20.54
CA ILE A 100 8.93 -5.63 -21.73
C ILE A 100 7.68 -6.16 -22.45
N ASN A 101 7.70 -6.10 -23.79
CA ASN A 101 6.74 -6.76 -24.64
C ASN A 101 7.50 -7.67 -25.64
N GLY A 102 7.35 -8.98 -25.50
CA GLY A 102 8.20 -9.94 -26.19
C GLY A 102 9.69 -9.74 -25.86
N SER A 103 10.51 -9.33 -26.85
CA SER A 103 11.93 -9.00 -26.65
C SER A 103 12.21 -7.50 -26.53
N ASN A 104 11.17 -6.65 -26.63
CA ASN A 104 11.32 -5.20 -26.66
C ASN A 104 11.28 -4.62 -25.24
N TYR A 105 12.41 -4.10 -24.77
CA TYR A 105 12.50 -3.34 -23.54
C TYR A 105 12.02 -1.91 -23.78
N LEU A 106 11.10 -1.46 -22.94
CA LEU A 106 10.36 -0.21 -23.11
C LEU A 106 10.92 0.89 -22.21
N ASN A 107 10.80 2.16 -22.63
CA ASN A 107 11.09 3.35 -21.85
C ASN A 107 9.95 4.39 -21.93
N ASP A 108 8.81 4.00 -22.51
CA ASP A 108 7.63 4.84 -22.61
C ASP A 108 7.01 5.04 -21.22
N LEU A 109 6.46 6.22 -21.01
CA LEU A 109 5.78 6.65 -19.80
C LEU A 109 4.31 6.92 -20.12
N TRP A 110 3.42 6.25 -19.43
CA TRP A 110 1.97 6.41 -19.54
C TRP A 110 1.39 6.96 -18.25
N GLN A 111 0.52 7.97 -18.38
CA GLN A 111 -0.22 8.57 -17.28
C GLN A 111 -1.69 8.16 -17.37
N TYR A 112 -2.24 7.68 -16.26
CA TYR A 112 -3.65 7.41 -16.06
C TYR A 112 -4.29 8.51 -15.24
N ASN A 113 -5.38 9.08 -15.72
CA ASN A 113 -6.19 10.03 -14.98
C ASN A 113 -7.41 9.31 -14.40
N SER A 114 -7.51 9.23 -13.08
CA SER A 114 -8.58 8.50 -12.39
C SER A 114 -9.94 9.19 -12.47
N ILE A 115 -9.98 10.48 -12.76
CA ILE A 115 -11.23 11.26 -12.88
C ILE A 115 -11.86 11.04 -14.25
N THR A 116 -11.04 11.09 -15.32
CA THR A 116 -11.52 10.94 -16.70
C THR A 116 -11.49 9.49 -17.19
N ASN A 117 -10.87 8.58 -16.45
CA ASN A 117 -10.64 7.18 -16.82
C ASN A 117 -9.94 7.05 -18.18
N THR A 118 -8.84 7.77 -18.38
CA THR A 118 -8.10 7.80 -19.65
C THR A 118 -6.59 7.66 -19.44
N TRP A 119 -5.93 7.02 -20.43
CA TRP A 119 -4.47 6.95 -20.53
C TRP A 119 -3.95 7.95 -21.55
N ILE A 120 -2.87 8.64 -21.23
CA ILE A 120 -2.11 9.51 -22.14
C ILE A 120 -0.64 9.17 -22.11
N GLU A 121 -0.01 9.17 -23.27
CA GLU A 121 1.45 8.97 -23.40
C GLU A 121 2.16 10.27 -23.02
N LYS A 122 3.19 10.16 -22.17
CA LYS A 122 4.05 11.27 -21.76
C LYS A 122 5.39 11.15 -22.48
N THR A 123 6.25 12.14 -22.32
CA THR A 123 7.63 12.07 -22.81
C THR A 123 8.35 10.86 -22.23
N ASN A 124 8.94 10.06 -23.11
CA ASN A 124 9.68 8.85 -22.73
C ASN A 124 10.81 9.17 -21.74
N ALA A 125 11.13 8.18 -20.90
CA ALA A 125 12.28 8.29 -20.03
C ALA A 125 13.59 8.42 -20.86
N PRO A 126 14.56 9.22 -20.42
CA PRO A 126 15.79 9.50 -21.17
C PRO A 126 16.82 8.37 -21.16
N PHE A 127 16.49 7.26 -20.56
CA PHE A 127 17.36 6.09 -20.44
C PHE A 127 16.94 4.95 -21.39
N ILE A 128 17.84 4.00 -21.59
CA ILE A 128 17.59 2.80 -22.41
C ILE A 128 16.41 2.02 -21.82
N GLY A 129 15.53 1.53 -22.70
CA GLY A 129 14.38 0.70 -22.35
C GLY A 129 14.75 -0.44 -21.40
N ARG A 130 13.95 -0.63 -20.36
CA ARG A 130 14.24 -1.60 -19.30
C ARG A 130 12.99 -2.16 -18.62
N SER A 131 13.16 -3.33 -18.02
CA SER A 131 12.12 -4.04 -17.26
C SER A 131 12.56 -4.33 -15.83
N GLY A 132 11.59 -4.53 -14.92
CA GLY A 132 11.86 -4.89 -13.52
C GLY A 132 12.66 -3.82 -12.78
N THR A 133 12.45 -2.56 -13.13
CA THR A 133 12.82 -1.41 -12.30
C THR A 133 11.94 -1.38 -11.06
N VAL A 134 12.45 -0.78 -10.01
CA VAL A 134 11.64 -0.43 -8.84
C VAL A 134 11.57 1.07 -8.67
N ASN A 135 10.58 1.51 -7.90
CA ASN A 135 10.40 2.92 -7.65
C ASN A 135 9.96 3.20 -6.21
N PHE A 136 10.10 4.43 -5.83
CA PHE A 136 9.39 5.04 -4.73
C PHE A 136 9.15 6.51 -5.04
N VAL A 137 8.06 7.07 -4.49
CA VAL A 137 7.73 8.49 -4.63
C VAL A 137 7.95 9.18 -3.30
N ILE A 138 8.72 10.28 -3.32
CA ILE A 138 8.93 11.14 -2.15
C ILE A 138 8.52 12.56 -2.55
N ASN A 139 7.51 13.10 -1.87
CA ASN A 139 6.86 14.35 -2.24
C ASN A 139 6.28 14.25 -3.68
N ASN A 140 6.77 15.07 -4.59
CA ASN A 140 6.38 15.07 -6.01
C ASN A 140 7.45 14.47 -6.94
N ILE A 141 8.40 13.70 -6.40
CA ILE A 141 9.49 13.11 -7.19
C ILE A 141 9.36 11.58 -7.17
N ALA A 142 9.24 10.96 -8.34
CA ALA A 142 9.35 9.52 -8.52
C ALA A 142 10.81 9.14 -8.81
N TYR A 143 11.38 8.30 -7.95
CA TYR A 143 12.73 7.76 -8.13
C TYR A 143 12.62 6.39 -8.77
N ILE A 144 13.25 6.22 -9.94
CA ILE A 144 13.25 4.99 -10.74
C ILE A 144 14.65 4.37 -10.65
N ILE A 145 14.72 3.11 -10.25
CA ILE A 145 15.96 2.50 -9.82
C ILE A 145 16.20 1.18 -10.54
N GLY A 146 17.40 1.03 -11.08
CA GLY A 146 17.90 -0.22 -11.62
C GLY A 146 17.15 -0.69 -12.86
N GLY A 147 16.87 -1.99 -12.91
CA GLY A 147 16.21 -2.67 -14.02
C GLY A 147 17.16 -3.44 -14.93
N ARG A 148 16.59 -4.26 -15.82
CA ARG A 148 17.26 -5.01 -16.87
C ARG A 148 17.03 -4.36 -18.21
N THR A 149 18.06 -4.30 -19.03
CA THR A 149 18.01 -3.84 -20.44
C THR A 149 18.24 -4.99 -21.40
N ALA A 150 18.19 -4.74 -22.71
CA ALA A 150 18.56 -5.73 -23.73
C ALA A 150 20.05 -6.12 -23.66
N ILE A 151 20.89 -5.24 -23.14
CA ILE A 151 22.36 -5.41 -23.08
C ILE A 151 22.79 -5.89 -21.69
N ASN A 152 22.26 -5.28 -20.63
CA ASN A 152 22.70 -5.51 -19.26
C ASN A 152 21.65 -6.30 -18.46
N ILE A 153 22.09 -7.34 -17.75
CA ILE A 153 21.24 -8.15 -16.86
C ILE A 153 20.65 -7.28 -15.73
N ALA A 154 21.38 -6.28 -15.26
CA ALA A 154 20.93 -5.30 -14.28
C ALA A 154 21.68 -3.97 -14.47
N THR A 155 21.10 -2.87 -14.01
CA THR A 155 21.73 -1.56 -13.97
C THR A 155 21.72 -1.00 -12.54
N ASN A 156 22.59 -0.02 -12.26
CA ASN A 156 22.64 0.67 -10.97
C ASN A 156 22.17 2.12 -11.08
N GLU A 157 21.66 2.54 -12.23
CA GLU A 157 21.18 3.89 -12.45
C GLU A 157 19.98 4.23 -11.57
N VAL A 158 19.96 5.48 -11.10
CA VAL A 158 18.86 6.09 -10.39
C VAL A 158 18.44 7.36 -11.12
N TRP A 159 17.15 7.43 -11.45
CA TRP A 159 16.55 8.57 -12.14
C TRP A 159 15.41 9.15 -11.32
N ALA A 160 15.32 10.45 -11.26
CA ALA A 160 14.24 11.20 -10.62
C ALA A 160 13.35 11.82 -11.70
N TYR A 161 12.05 11.59 -11.61
CA TYR A 161 11.03 12.24 -12.42
C TYR A 161 10.22 13.20 -11.55
N ASP A 162 10.28 14.48 -11.86
CA ASP A 162 9.45 15.50 -11.21
C ASP A 162 8.04 15.41 -11.80
N LEU A 163 7.08 15.00 -10.96
CA LEU A 163 5.69 14.74 -11.33
C LEU A 163 4.87 16.02 -11.56
N VAL A 164 5.40 17.18 -11.17
CA VAL A 164 4.78 18.49 -11.39
C VAL A 164 5.34 19.17 -12.63
N ASN A 165 6.68 19.20 -12.76
CA ASN A 165 7.37 19.86 -13.86
C ASN A 165 7.62 18.95 -15.07
N GLU A 166 7.32 17.64 -14.93
CA GLU A 166 7.49 16.60 -15.96
C GLU A 166 8.92 16.52 -16.50
N THR A 167 9.90 16.64 -15.63
CA THR A 167 11.33 16.66 -15.99
C THR A 167 12.10 15.51 -15.35
N TRP A 168 13.07 14.97 -16.09
CA TRP A 168 13.95 13.91 -15.64
C TRP A 168 15.31 14.44 -15.19
N THR A 169 15.84 13.91 -14.10
CA THR A 169 17.17 14.21 -13.58
C THR A 169 17.84 12.92 -13.14
N GLN A 170 19.07 12.67 -13.61
CA GLN A 170 19.85 11.53 -13.13
C GLN A 170 20.37 11.84 -11.73
N LYS A 171 20.29 10.85 -10.84
CA LYS A 171 20.76 10.90 -9.46
C LYS A 171 22.01 10.05 -9.28
N ASN A 172 22.61 10.12 -8.10
CA ASN A 172 23.72 9.23 -7.75
C ASN A 172 23.28 7.77 -7.85
N ASN A 173 24.05 6.99 -8.59
CA ASN A 173 23.78 5.58 -8.80
C ASN A 173 23.79 4.79 -7.48
N LEU A 174 23.17 3.62 -7.49
CA LEU A 174 23.31 2.67 -6.39
C LEU A 174 24.80 2.34 -6.18
N PRO A 175 25.36 2.62 -5.00
CA PRO A 175 26.81 2.41 -4.76
C PRO A 175 27.19 0.93 -4.55
N PHE A 176 26.21 0.03 -4.47
CA PHE A 176 26.38 -1.38 -4.07
C PHE A 176 26.08 -2.35 -5.20
N GLY A 177 26.29 -1.93 -6.43
CA GLY A 177 26.02 -2.71 -7.62
C GLY A 177 24.60 -2.55 -8.18
N CYS A 178 24.35 -3.26 -9.26
CA CYS A 178 23.09 -3.19 -10.00
C CYS A 178 21.94 -3.88 -9.24
N ARG A 179 20.71 -3.54 -9.63
CA ARG A 179 19.51 -4.21 -9.09
C ARG A 179 18.48 -4.40 -10.18
N TRP A 180 17.97 -5.61 -10.29
CA TRP A 180 16.86 -6.00 -11.14
C TRP A 180 15.84 -6.80 -10.33
N ARG A 181 14.55 -6.47 -10.44
CA ARG A 181 13.47 -7.09 -9.67
C ARG A 181 13.70 -7.06 -8.16
N ALA A 182 14.22 -5.94 -7.68
CA ALA A 182 14.25 -5.61 -6.28
C ALA A 182 12.83 -5.24 -5.79
N SER A 183 12.72 -4.86 -4.53
CA SER A 183 11.49 -4.34 -3.93
C SER A 183 11.80 -2.99 -3.29
N ALA A 184 10.91 -2.01 -3.42
CA ALA A 184 11.15 -0.67 -2.88
C ALA A 184 9.86 -0.05 -2.34
N THR A 185 10.01 0.83 -1.34
CA THR A 185 8.92 1.61 -0.73
C THR A 185 9.48 2.85 -0.02
N THR A 186 8.61 3.63 0.61
CA THR A 186 9.00 4.82 1.39
C THR A 186 8.53 4.75 2.82
N ILE A 187 9.36 5.27 3.74
CA ILE A 187 8.97 5.59 5.12
C ILE A 187 9.57 6.96 5.48
N ASN A 188 8.76 7.86 6.03
CA ASN A 188 9.20 9.16 6.54
C ASN A 188 10.09 9.94 5.55
N ASN A 189 9.64 10.05 4.30
CA ASN A 189 10.37 10.74 3.22
C ASN A 189 11.78 10.20 2.94
N LYS A 190 12.01 8.93 3.21
CA LYS A 190 13.22 8.19 2.82
C LYS A 190 12.80 6.99 1.96
N GLY A 191 13.60 6.69 0.93
CA GLY A 191 13.40 5.51 0.10
C GLY A 191 14.08 4.29 0.71
N TYR A 192 13.48 3.11 0.54
CA TYR A 192 14.05 1.84 0.97
C TYR A 192 14.05 0.87 -0.20
N ILE A 193 15.16 0.16 -0.39
CA ILE A 193 15.31 -0.90 -1.40
C ILE A 193 15.87 -2.15 -0.75
N LEU A 194 15.27 -3.28 -1.07
CA LEU A 194 15.63 -4.60 -0.58
C LEU A 194 15.61 -5.60 -1.73
N PHE A 195 16.43 -6.64 -1.67
CA PHE A 195 16.45 -7.75 -2.61
C PHE A 195 16.89 -7.38 -4.03
N GLY A 196 16.46 -8.19 -4.98
CA GLY A 196 16.82 -8.06 -6.38
C GLY A 196 18.05 -8.88 -6.75
N ARG A 197 18.33 -8.90 -8.03
CA ARG A 197 19.45 -9.61 -8.65
C ARG A 197 20.47 -8.61 -9.14
N ASP A 198 21.74 -8.84 -8.85
CA ASP A 198 22.81 -8.00 -9.34
C ASP A 198 23.35 -8.45 -10.71
N GLU A 199 24.38 -7.75 -11.22
CA GLU A 199 25.03 -8.02 -12.48
C GLU A 199 25.75 -9.38 -12.51
N ASN A 200 26.09 -9.94 -11.37
CA ASN A 200 26.72 -11.26 -11.21
C ASN A 200 25.70 -12.38 -10.97
N ASN A 201 24.40 -12.10 -11.13
CA ASN A 201 23.32 -13.04 -10.85
C ASN A 201 23.16 -13.41 -9.36
N ARG A 202 23.79 -12.69 -8.44
CA ARG A 202 23.58 -12.87 -7.01
C ARG A 202 22.21 -12.28 -6.62
N TYR A 203 21.48 -13.00 -5.81
CA TYR A 203 20.25 -12.49 -5.20
C TYR A 203 20.61 -11.80 -3.89
N CYS A 204 20.27 -10.53 -3.82
CA CYS A 204 20.67 -9.64 -2.75
C CYS A 204 19.73 -9.74 -1.57
N ASN A 205 20.25 -9.50 -0.36
CA ASN A 205 19.47 -9.46 0.88
C ASN A 205 19.79 -8.22 1.75
N GLU A 206 20.59 -7.30 1.22
CA GLU A 206 20.92 -6.06 1.90
C GLU A 206 19.76 -5.06 1.78
N LEU A 207 19.43 -4.40 2.90
CA LEU A 207 18.46 -3.31 2.96
C LEU A 207 19.17 -1.96 2.93
N PHE A 208 18.88 -1.18 1.90
CA PHE A 208 19.42 0.16 1.74
C PHE A 208 18.36 1.22 1.98
N LYS A 209 18.79 2.36 2.53
CA LYS A 209 18.01 3.57 2.71
C LYS A 209 18.59 4.70 1.86
N TYR A 210 17.72 5.40 1.15
CA TYR A 210 18.02 6.59 0.35
C TYR A 210 17.59 7.86 1.06
N ASP A 211 18.51 8.83 1.13
CA ASP A 211 18.24 10.18 1.57
C ASP A 211 18.15 11.14 0.38
N PRO A 212 16.96 11.65 0.02
CA PRO A 212 16.80 12.52 -1.15
C PRO A 212 17.42 13.91 -0.96
N GLN A 213 17.64 14.37 0.29
CA GLN A 213 18.28 15.67 0.56
C GLN A 213 19.78 15.64 0.33
N LEU A 214 20.39 14.48 0.61
CA LEU A 214 21.83 14.27 0.45
C LEU A 214 22.17 13.54 -0.87
N ASP A 215 21.16 13.11 -1.61
CA ASP A 215 21.30 12.21 -2.77
C ASP A 215 22.26 11.05 -2.47
N SER A 216 22.04 10.38 -1.34
CA SER A 216 22.95 9.35 -0.84
C SER A 216 22.25 8.10 -0.33
N TRP A 217 22.95 6.98 -0.45
CA TRP A 217 22.51 5.67 -0.02
C TRP A 217 23.30 5.18 1.19
N SER A 218 22.65 4.47 2.10
CA SER A 218 23.29 3.78 3.22
C SER A 218 22.70 2.39 3.40
N GLN A 219 23.55 1.38 3.61
CA GLN A 219 23.09 0.08 4.08
C GLN A 219 22.73 0.19 5.55
N ILE A 220 21.51 -0.20 5.91
CA ILE A 220 21.01 -0.07 7.28
C ILE A 220 20.77 -1.42 7.95
N SER A 221 20.58 -2.48 7.16
CA SER A 221 20.36 -3.83 7.68
C SER A 221 20.65 -4.87 6.61
N THR A 222 20.55 -6.14 7.02
CA THR A 222 20.55 -7.31 6.14
C THR A 222 19.34 -8.17 6.50
N PHE A 223 18.58 -8.62 5.49
CA PHE A 223 17.47 -9.52 5.69
C PHE A 223 17.98 -10.84 6.30
N PRO A 224 17.34 -11.38 7.35
CA PRO A 224 17.89 -12.50 8.14
C PRO A 224 17.83 -13.86 7.44
N SER A 225 17.37 -13.91 6.20
CA SER A 225 17.28 -15.10 5.39
C SER A 225 17.95 -14.90 4.03
N ILE A 226 17.71 -15.83 3.10
CA ILE A 226 18.32 -15.82 1.76
C ILE A 226 17.83 -14.65 0.91
N GLY A 227 18.70 -14.12 0.04
CA GLY A 227 18.37 -13.10 -0.94
C GLY A 227 17.32 -13.56 -1.94
N ARG A 228 16.47 -12.64 -2.41
CA ARG A 228 15.31 -12.94 -3.25
C ARG A 228 15.14 -11.97 -4.40
N THR A 229 14.29 -12.36 -5.33
CA THR A 229 13.72 -11.50 -6.38
C THR A 229 12.20 -11.61 -6.38
N TYR A 230 11.51 -10.62 -6.96
CA TYR A 230 10.04 -10.60 -7.08
C TYR A 230 9.27 -10.63 -5.76
N SER A 231 9.90 -10.27 -4.66
CA SER A 231 9.21 -10.10 -3.39
C SER A 231 8.38 -8.83 -3.39
N SER A 232 7.34 -8.78 -2.58
CA SER A 232 6.62 -7.55 -2.29
C SER A 232 7.23 -6.84 -1.08
N ILE A 233 7.16 -5.52 -1.07
CA ILE A 233 7.46 -4.68 0.09
C ILE A 233 6.47 -3.54 0.16
N VAL A 234 5.90 -3.32 1.32
CA VAL A 234 5.03 -2.17 1.61
C VAL A 234 5.45 -1.51 2.91
N SER A 235 5.03 -0.26 3.09
CA SER A 235 5.13 0.42 4.37
C SER A 235 3.78 0.39 5.07
N LEU A 236 3.72 -0.18 6.27
CA LEU A 236 2.55 -0.15 7.15
C LEU A 236 2.98 0.42 8.51
N GLU A 237 2.28 1.45 8.98
CA GLU A 237 2.49 2.04 10.32
C GLU A 237 3.95 2.44 10.60
N GLY A 238 4.69 2.83 9.55
CA GLY A 238 6.10 3.21 9.66
C GLY A 238 7.10 2.06 9.67
N GLU A 239 6.67 0.85 9.38
CA GLU A 239 7.47 -0.36 9.31
C GLU A 239 7.46 -0.94 7.88
N LEU A 240 8.46 -1.74 7.52
CA LEU A 240 8.50 -2.44 6.25
C LEU A 240 7.90 -3.84 6.41
N ILE A 241 6.93 -4.17 5.59
CA ILE A 241 6.38 -5.54 5.51
C ILE A 241 6.81 -6.16 4.19
N VAL A 242 7.38 -7.34 4.29
CA VAL A 242 7.97 -8.09 3.16
C VAL A 242 7.35 -9.47 3.09
N THR A 243 6.98 -9.93 1.90
CA THR A 243 6.49 -11.30 1.68
C THR A 243 6.80 -11.79 0.27
N ALA A 244 6.64 -13.08 0.05
CA ALA A 244 6.75 -13.73 -1.25
C ALA A 244 8.16 -13.66 -1.89
N GLY A 245 8.22 -13.92 -3.18
CA GLY A 245 9.46 -13.91 -3.96
C GLY A 245 10.08 -15.29 -4.15
N MET A 246 11.23 -15.31 -4.82
CA MET A 246 11.99 -16.54 -5.07
C MET A 246 13.47 -16.35 -4.78
N ASP A 247 14.14 -17.44 -4.38
CA ASP A 247 15.59 -17.50 -4.18
C ASP A 247 16.34 -18.04 -5.42
N THR A 248 17.69 -18.15 -5.30
CA THR A 248 18.55 -18.70 -6.35
C THR A 248 18.38 -20.19 -6.58
N LEU A 249 17.81 -20.92 -5.63
CA LEU A 249 17.53 -22.36 -5.71
C LEU A 249 16.19 -22.64 -6.40
N GLY A 250 15.40 -21.60 -6.67
CA GLY A 250 14.08 -21.71 -7.28
C GLY A 250 12.97 -21.99 -6.27
N ASN A 251 13.19 -21.81 -4.97
CA ASN A 251 12.15 -21.90 -3.97
C ASN A 251 11.30 -20.63 -3.98
N TYR A 252 9.99 -20.78 -3.93
CA TYR A 252 9.04 -19.67 -3.85
C TYR A 252 8.47 -19.58 -2.45
N TYR A 253 8.44 -18.37 -1.92
CA TYR A 253 8.13 -18.08 -0.53
C TYR A 253 6.71 -17.57 -0.35
N ASN A 254 6.14 -17.82 0.82
CA ASN A 254 4.89 -17.24 1.33
C ASN A 254 5.06 -16.67 2.75
N ASP A 255 6.29 -16.72 3.29
CA ASP A 255 6.62 -16.13 4.57
C ASP A 255 6.40 -14.62 4.57
N MET A 256 6.22 -14.04 5.72
CA MET A 256 6.09 -12.59 5.89
C MET A 256 7.01 -12.12 7.01
N TRP A 257 7.65 -10.98 6.77
CA TRP A 257 8.63 -10.39 7.68
C TRP A 257 8.34 -8.90 7.86
N GLN A 258 8.61 -8.43 9.07
CA GLN A 258 8.53 -7.04 9.46
C GLN A 258 9.92 -6.52 9.78
N PHE A 259 10.28 -5.34 9.24
CA PHE A 259 11.46 -4.59 9.64
C PHE A 259 11.06 -3.32 10.37
N GLN A 260 11.62 -3.11 11.54
CA GLN A 260 11.40 -1.92 12.36
C GLN A 260 12.58 -0.93 12.20
N PRO A 261 12.40 0.20 11.50
CA PRO A 261 13.49 1.16 11.29
C PRO A 261 14.01 1.82 12.58
N SER A 262 13.20 1.84 13.64
CA SER A 262 13.54 2.48 14.92
C SER A 262 14.63 1.76 15.69
N ASN A 263 14.70 0.44 15.59
CA ASN A 263 15.67 -0.42 16.29
C ASN A 263 16.44 -1.36 15.36
N LEU A 264 16.21 -1.27 14.05
CA LEU A 264 16.84 -2.04 12.98
C LEU A 264 16.63 -3.56 13.11
N SER A 265 15.52 -4.00 13.71
CA SER A 265 15.21 -5.42 13.94
C SER A 265 14.28 -6.00 12.88
N TRP A 266 14.44 -7.29 12.63
CA TRP A 266 13.54 -8.10 11.82
C TRP A 266 12.74 -9.06 12.69
N ASN A 267 11.45 -9.20 12.40
CA ASN A 267 10.55 -10.16 13.04
C ASN A 267 9.82 -10.95 11.96
N GLU A 268 9.73 -12.25 12.13
CA GLU A 268 8.88 -13.08 11.27
C GLU A 268 7.43 -12.96 11.72
N LEU A 269 6.53 -12.87 10.74
CA LEU A 269 5.10 -12.73 10.94
C LEU A 269 4.35 -13.94 10.39
N ASN A 270 3.02 -13.98 10.58
CA ASN A 270 2.21 -15.07 10.04
C ASN A 270 2.25 -15.09 8.51
N SER A 271 2.70 -16.20 7.95
CA SER A 271 2.82 -16.42 6.51
C SER A 271 1.48 -16.27 5.78
N LEU A 272 1.53 -15.88 4.50
CA LEU A 272 0.39 -15.93 3.60
C LEU A 272 -0.15 -17.38 3.55
N PRO A 273 -1.44 -17.63 3.87
CA PRO A 273 -2.01 -18.98 3.92
C PRO A 273 -2.35 -19.51 2.53
N SER A 274 -1.42 -19.37 1.61
CA SER A 274 -1.48 -19.83 0.23
C SER A 274 -0.10 -20.28 -0.24
N ASN A 275 -0.02 -20.84 -1.44
CA ASN A 275 1.24 -21.30 -2.02
C ASN A 275 2.27 -20.18 -2.13
N GLY A 276 3.53 -20.50 -1.88
CA GLY A 276 4.66 -19.63 -2.18
C GLY A 276 4.62 -19.17 -3.63
N ARG A 277 4.89 -17.89 -3.88
CA ARG A 277 4.73 -17.27 -5.19
C ARG A 277 5.68 -16.12 -5.44
N LYS A 278 5.84 -15.79 -6.72
CA LYS A 278 6.56 -14.61 -7.19
C LYS A 278 5.72 -13.80 -8.18
N GLY A 279 6.09 -12.55 -8.41
CA GLY A 279 5.50 -11.71 -9.46
C GLY A 279 4.04 -11.36 -9.25
N GLY A 280 3.54 -11.44 -8.01
CA GLY A 280 2.20 -10.96 -7.67
C GLY A 280 2.15 -9.44 -7.58
N MET A 281 0.95 -8.90 -7.70
CA MET A 281 0.65 -7.48 -7.48
C MET A 281 0.30 -7.26 -6.01
N TYR A 282 0.80 -6.18 -5.43
CA TYR A 282 0.60 -5.86 -4.03
C TYR A 282 0.38 -4.36 -3.85
N PHE A 283 -0.40 -4.02 -2.85
CA PHE A 283 -0.75 -2.67 -2.50
C PHE A 283 -1.21 -2.60 -1.05
N ASN A 284 -1.32 -1.42 -0.49
CA ASN A 284 -1.77 -1.23 0.88
C ASN A 284 -2.50 0.09 1.06
N ASN A 285 -3.32 0.15 2.09
CA ASN A 285 -3.71 1.38 2.75
C ASN A 285 -2.88 1.54 4.05
N ASN A 286 -3.28 2.44 4.95
CA ASN A 286 -2.51 2.72 6.17
C ASN A 286 -2.36 1.52 7.11
N SER A 287 -3.27 0.54 7.10
CA SER A 287 -3.34 -0.54 8.08
C SER A 287 -3.47 -1.95 7.51
N THR A 288 -3.64 -2.09 6.20
CA THR A 288 -3.92 -3.37 5.55
C THR A 288 -3.03 -3.55 4.32
N LEU A 289 -2.32 -4.66 4.26
CA LEU A 289 -1.66 -5.15 3.05
C LEU A 289 -2.65 -5.98 2.23
N PHE A 290 -2.65 -5.76 0.94
CA PHE A 290 -3.34 -6.58 -0.06
C PHE A 290 -2.32 -7.22 -1.00
N TYR A 291 -2.54 -8.49 -1.32
CA TYR A 291 -1.69 -9.24 -2.23
C TYR A 291 -2.55 -10.05 -3.20
N THR A 292 -2.33 -9.90 -4.49
CA THR A 292 -3.10 -10.59 -5.52
C THR A 292 -2.21 -11.15 -6.63
N THR A 293 -2.70 -12.15 -7.35
CA THR A 293 -2.05 -12.76 -8.51
C THR A 293 -0.71 -13.45 -8.19
N GLY A 294 0.17 -13.58 -9.18
CA GLY A 294 1.47 -14.22 -9.06
C GLY A 294 1.50 -15.63 -9.64
N ILE A 295 2.68 -16.23 -9.64
CA ILE A 295 2.91 -17.59 -10.14
C ILE A 295 3.58 -18.44 -9.05
N THR A 296 3.12 -19.69 -8.91
CA THR A 296 3.68 -20.68 -8.00
C THR A 296 4.90 -21.37 -8.59
N GLN A 297 5.64 -22.11 -7.75
CA GLN A 297 6.78 -22.92 -8.18
C GLN A 297 6.41 -23.99 -9.23
N ASN A 298 5.16 -24.42 -9.25
CA ASN A 298 4.63 -25.37 -10.26
C ASN A 298 4.15 -24.69 -11.54
N ASN A 299 4.51 -23.43 -11.79
CA ASN A 299 4.09 -22.62 -12.93
C ASN A 299 2.56 -22.40 -13.03
N ILE A 300 1.85 -22.47 -11.91
CA ILE A 300 0.42 -22.15 -11.84
C ILE A 300 0.27 -20.68 -11.52
N ARG A 301 -0.32 -19.91 -12.44
CA ARG A 301 -0.69 -18.52 -12.20
C ARG A 301 -1.94 -18.45 -11.36
N LEU A 302 -2.03 -17.42 -10.55
CA LEU A 302 -3.07 -17.23 -9.56
C LEU A 302 -3.82 -15.92 -9.82
N LYS A 303 -5.05 -15.83 -9.33
CA LYS A 303 -5.86 -14.61 -9.30
C LYS A 303 -6.47 -14.33 -7.94
N GLU A 304 -6.27 -15.21 -6.98
CA GLU A 304 -6.74 -14.99 -5.62
C GLU A 304 -6.20 -13.69 -5.04
N THR A 305 -7.03 -12.98 -4.28
CA THR A 305 -6.64 -11.78 -3.55
C THR A 305 -6.75 -12.04 -2.05
N TRP A 306 -5.71 -11.66 -1.35
CA TRP A 306 -5.59 -11.79 0.10
C TRP A 306 -5.38 -10.42 0.73
N LYS A 307 -5.98 -10.20 1.89
CA LYS A 307 -5.67 -9.06 2.76
C LYS A 307 -5.05 -9.55 4.05
N CYS A 308 -4.06 -8.80 4.54
CA CYS A 308 -3.44 -9.00 5.85
C CYS A 308 -3.61 -7.73 6.68
N TYR A 309 -4.17 -7.87 7.85
CA TYR A 309 -4.41 -6.77 8.77
C TYR A 309 -4.13 -7.21 10.20
N ASN A 310 -3.87 -6.24 11.07
CA ASN A 310 -3.73 -6.48 12.50
C ASN A 310 -5.12 -6.31 13.15
N PRO A 311 -5.75 -7.37 13.71
CA PRO A 311 -7.05 -7.23 14.35
C PRO A 311 -7.07 -6.25 15.54
N ALA A 312 -5.91 -5.98 16.16
CA ALA A 312 -5.81 -4.97 17.22
C ALA A 312 -5.68 -3.55 16.68
N SER A 313 -5.27 -3.36 15.44
CA SER A 313 -5.30 -2.04 14.78
C SER A 313 -6.71 -1.63 14.35
N LEU A 314 -7.71 -2.53 14.48
CA LEU A 314 -9.13 -2.17 14.49
C LEU A 314 -9.52 -1.43 15.76
N ASN A 315 -8.63 -1.34 16.76
CA ASN A 315 -8.74 -0.36 17.81
C ASN A 315 -8.33 1.01 17.25
N GLU A 316 -9.37 1.78 16.94
CA GLU A 316 -9.32 3.23 16.74
C GLU A 316 -7.97 3.73 16.19
N ILE A 317 -7.93 4.01 14.88
CA ILE A 317 -7.04 5.06 14.39
C ILE A 317 -7.05 6.11 15.49
N SER A 318 -5.91 6.40 16.09
CA SER A 318 -5.78 7.57 16.98
C SER A 318 -5.95 8.79 16.08
N ASN A 319 -7.22 9.02 15.72
CA ASN A 319 -7.61 10.15 14.92
C ASN A 319 -7.43 11.36 15.83
N PRO A 320 -6.74 12.41 15.39
CA PRO A 320 -6.65 13.66 16.13
C PRO A 320 -8.03 14.23 16.45
N PHE A 321 -9.09 13.76 15.75
CA PHE A 321 -10.47 14.15 15.96
C PHE A 321 -11.20 13.07 16.77
N ASN A 322 -11.48 13.35 18.01
CA ASN A 322 -12.28 12.48 18.87
C ASN A 322 -13.72 13.02 18.90
N VAL A 323 -14.63 12.36 18.18
CA VAL A 323 -16.06 12.67 18.21
C VAL A 323 -16.75 11.81 19.26
N ARG A 324 -17.39 12.44 20.22
CA ARG A 324 -18.10 11.79 21.33
C ARG A 324 -19.55 12.22 21.37
N LEU A 325 -20.42 11.35 21.85
CA LEU A 325 -21.82 11.62 22.17
C LEU A 325 -22.04 11.46 23.66
N TYR A 326 -22.65 12.46 24.30
CA TYR A 326 -23.06 12.38 25.69
C TYR A 326 -24.30 13.27 25.99
N PRO A 327 -25.09 12.94 27.01
CA PRO A 327 -25.05 11.69 27.73
C PRO A 327 -25.49 10.50 26.85
N ASN A 328 -25.03 9.31 27.15
CA ASN A 328 -25.48 8.08 26.51
C ASN A 328 -25.56 6.98 27.59
N PRO A 329 -26.75 6.53 28.00
CA PRO A 329 -28.10 6.85 27.48
C PRO A 329 -28.55 8.32 27.72
N ALA A 330 -29.54 8.75 26.91
CA ALA A 330 -30.07 10.13 26.92
C ALA A 330 -31.60 10.16 26.90
N SER A 331 -32.20 11.20 27.58
CA SER A 331 -33.66 11.39 27.64
C SER A 331 -34.16 12.52 26.73
N GLU A 332 -33.54 13.69 26.78
CA GLU A 332 -34.04 14.89 26.07
C GLU A 332 -33.07 15.46 25.08
N ASN A 333 -31.77 15.49 25.41
CA ASN A 333 -30.72 16.04 24.56
C ASN A 333 -29.51 15.16 24.59
N ILE A 334 -28.76 15.15 23.46
CA ILE A 334 -27.39 14.64 23.32
C ILE A 334 -26.49 15.74 22.78
N ALA A 335 -25.24 15.72 23.13
CA ALA A 335 -24.21 16.59 22.54
C ALA A 335 -23.22 15.78 21.71
N ILE A 336 -22.93 16.26 20.51
CA ILE A 336 -21.75 15.85 19.73
C ILE A 336 -20.60 16.76 20.15
N GLU A 337 -19.53 16.19 20.69
CA GLU A 337 -18.31 16.91 21.05
C GLU A 337 -17.17 16.46 20.14
N ILE A 338 -16.45 17.43 19.54
CA ILE A 338 -15.41 17.18 18.54
C ILE A 338 -14.12 17.84 19.02
N GLN A 339 -13.14 17.03 19.40
CA GLN A 339 -11.81 17.55 19.74
C GLN A 339 -11.11 18.06 18.47
N ASN A 340 -10.41 19.19 18.59
CA ASN A 340 -9.69 19.86 17.51
C ASN A 340 -10.57 20.31 16.33
N PHE A 341 -11.83 20.67 16.57
CA PHE A 341 -12.83 21.09 15.58
C PHE A 341 -12.32 22.17 14.60
N ASN A 342 -11.47 23.10 15.03
CA ASN A 342 -10.94 24.19 14.22
C ASN A 342 -10.11 23.72 13.00
N GLN A 343 -9.72 22.45 12.96
CA GLN A 343 -9.01 21.83 11.83
C GLN A 343 -9.95 21.09 10.86
N GLU A 344 -11.24 20.94 11.23
CA GLU A 344 -12.25 20.27 10.42
C GLU A 344 -12.95 21.24 9.45
N LYS A 345 -13.23 20.75 8.24
CA LYS A 345 -14.01 21.46 7.24
C LYS A 345 -15.20 20.60 6.79
N ASN A 346 -16.32 21.26 6.48
CA ASN A 346 -17.53 20.60 5.97
C ASN A 346 -18.00 19.47 6.92
N ALA A 347 -18.03 19.75 8.22
CA ALA A 347 -18.50 18.80 9.20
C ALA A 347 -20.03 18.73 9.19
N HIS A 348 -20.56 17.52 9.17
CA HIS A 348 -21.99 17.24 9.05
C HIS A 348 -22.38 16.04 9.91
N TYR A 349 -23.62 16.00 10.44
CA TYR A 349 -24.15 14.81 11.09
C TYR A 349 -25.53 14.43 10.57
N GLN A 350 -25.81 13.13 10.61
CA GLN A 350 -27.12 12.54 10.36
C GLN A 350 -27.54 11.69 11.54
N LEU A 351 -28.75 11.94 12.06
CA LEU A 351 -29.40 11.09 13.06
C LEU A 351 -30.27 10.07 12.32
N ILE A 352 -30.01 8.80 12.54
CA ILE A 352 -30.76 7.70 11.92
C ILE A 352 -31.33 6.75 12.99
N ASN A 353 -32.43 6.10 12.69
CA ASN A 353 -33.00 5.04 13.50
C ASN A 353 -32.32 3.68 13.27
N ASN A 354 -32.77 2.65 13.99
CA ASN A 354 -32.21 1.30 13.93
C ASN A 354 -32.44 0.54 12.60
N ILE A 355 -33.27 1.07 11.69
CA ILE A 355 -33.48 0.56 10.34
C ILE A 355 -32.83 1.41 9.26
N GLY A 356 -31.98 2.41 9.65
CA GLY A 356 -31.24 3.26 8.74
C GLY A 356 -32.01 4.47 8.17
N GLN A 357 -33.23 4.74 8.63
CA GLN A 357 -34.01 5.87 8.18
C GLN A 357 -33.49 7.16 8.82
N GLU A 358 -33.22 8.19 8.02
CA GLU A 358 -32.81 9.51 8.46
C GLU A 358 -33.96 10.23 9.19
N ILE A 359 -33.64 10.81 10.34
CA ILE A 359 -34.55 11.58 11.18
C ILE A 359 -34.21 13.07 11.13
N LEU A 360 -32.91 13.37 11.17
CA LEU A 360 -32.37 14.72 11.18
C LEU A 360 -30.99 14.74 10.52
N SER A 361 -30.67 15.82 9.81
CA SER A 361 -29.41 15.98 9.10
C SER A 361 -29.01 17.45 9.10
N GLU A 362 -27.85 17.81 9.68
CA GLU A 362 -27.41 19.20 9.86
C GLU A 362 -25.88 19.33 9.81
N ASP A 363 -25.41 20.52 9.48
CA ASP A 363 -24.00 20.87 9.51
C ASP A 363 -23.55 21.24 10.92
N VAL A 364 -22.28 20.93 11.21
CA VAL A 364 -21.65 21.23 12.51
C VAL A 364 -20.73 22.43 12.34
N TYR A 365 -20.98 23.47 13.15
CA TYR A 365 -20.25 24.75 13.08
C TYR A 365 -19.41 25.05 14.30
N GLN A 366 -19.43 24.19 15.32
CA GLN A 366 -18.72 24.40 16.57
C GLN A 366 -18.31 23.10 17.25
N GLU A 367 -17.37 23.18 18.18
CA GLU A 367 -16.76 22.05 18.87
C GLU A 367 -17.79 21.19 19.65
N SER A 368 -18.87 21.78 20.12
CA SER A 368 -19.96 21.08 20.83
C SER A 368 -21.31 21.49 20.27
N THR A 369 -22.03 20.53 19.67
CA THR A 369 -23.35 20.74 19.07
C THR A 369 -24.39 19.93 19.85
N GLN A 370 -25.42 20.60 20.37
CA GLN A 370 -26.54 19.95 21.06
C GLN A 370 -27.65 19.57 20.10
N ILE A 371 -28.18 18.35 20.24
CA ILE A 371 -29.26 17.79 19.45
C ILE A 371 -30.43 17.47 20.40
N ASN A 372 -31.59 18.07 20.15
CA ASN A 372 -32.79 17.74 20.88
C ASN A 372 -33.40 16.43 20.35
N ILE A 373 -33.53 15.46 21.25
CA ILE A 373 -34.06 14.12 20.94
C ILE A 373 -35.35 13.83 21.73
N SER A 374 -35.98 14.85 22.35
CA SER A 374 -37.17 14.67 23.17
C SER A 374 -38.37 14.06 22.42
N SER A 375 -38.45 14.31 21.10
CA SER A 375 -39.49 13.76 20.21
C SER A 375 -39.28 12.31 19.81
N LEU A 376 -38.09 11.74 20.07
CA LEU A 376 -37.80 10.36 19.72
C LEU A 376 -38.43 9.37 20.69
N THR A 377 -38.88 8.23 20.17
CA THR A 377 -39.32 7.11 21.00
C THR A 377 -38.13 6.42 21.67
N LYS A 378 -38.35 5.73 22.78
CA LYS A 378 -37.33 4.93 23.44
C LYS A 378 -36.76 3.88 22.47
N GLY A 379 -35.44 3.79 22.37
CA GLY A 379 -34.81 2.85 21.42
C GLY A 379 -33.35 3.13 21.15
N ILE A 380 -32.81 2.41 20.17
CA ILE A 380 -31.45 2.55 19.70
C ILE A 380 -31.43 3.43 18.45
N TYR A 381 -30.52 4.40 18.43
CA TYR A 381 -30.29 5.34 17.35
C TYR A 381 -28.81 5.46 17.06
N PHE A 382 -28.48 6.04 15.92
CA PHE A 382 -27.10 6.27 15.49
C PHE A 382 -26.94 7.70 15.00
N ILE A 383 -25.77 8.28 15.28
CA ILE A 383 -25.29 9.50 14.66
C ILE A 383 -24.17 9.12 13.69
N ASN A 384 -24.36 9.41 12.42
CA ASN A 384 -23.34 9.39 11.39
C ASN A 384 -22.72 10.78 11.31
N TYR A 385 -21.51 10.94 11.80
CA TYR A 385 -20.74 12.16 11.66
C TYR A 385 -19.79 12.04 10.48
N SER A 386 -19.71 13.07 9.64
CA SER A 386 -18.80 13.14 8.48
C SER A 386 -18.16 14.51 8.36
N SER A 387 -16.92 14.55 7.90
CA SER A 387 -16.20 15.76 7.54
C SER A 387 -15.36 15.52 6.29
N SER A 388 -14.58 16.51 5.84
CA SER A 388 -13.68 16.33 4.69
C SER A 388 -12.61 15.26 4.90
N SER A 389 -12.27 14.94 6.15
CA SER A 389 -11.18 14.03 6.52
C SER A 389 -11.63 12.82 7.35
N TYR A 390 -12.88 12.77 7.82
CA TYR A 390 -13.31 11.81 8.82
C TYR A 390 -14.77 11.39 8.70
N PHE A 391 -15.05 10.10 8.98
CA PHE A 391 -16.40 9.55 9.12
C PHE A 391 -16.48 8.68 10.37
N LYS A 392 -17.56 8.82 11.16
CA LYS A 392 -17.81 7.99 12.35
C LYS A 392 -19.29 7.78 12.57
N THR A 393 -19.68 6.53 12.83
CA THR A 393 -21.02 6.18 13.32
C THR A 393 -20.96 5.93 14.82
N ILE A 394 -21.81 6.61 15.59
CA ILE A 394 -21.86 6.51 17.04
C ILE A 394 -23.28 6.10 17.46
N LYS A 395 -23.38 4.98 18.19
CA LYS A 395 -24.63 4.49 18.75
C LYS A 395 -24.99 5.23 20.03
N PHE A 396 -26.26 5.56 20.20
CA PHE A 396 -26.79 5.98 21.50
C PHE A 396 -28.13 5.33 21.82
N ILE A 397 -28.52 5.37 23.10
CA ILE A 397 -29.75 4.79 23.62
C ILE A 397 -30.66 5.93 24.15
N LYS A 398 -31.83 6.08 23.55
CA LYS A 398 -32.90 6.96 24.01
C LYS A 398 -33.71 6.24 25.10
N ILE A 399 -33.81 6.85 26.29
CA ILE A 399 -34.52 6.33 27.46
C ILE A 399 -35.75 7.16 27.81
#